data_c3eaca32fe01baa9ea4fa1734535f40a
#
_entry.id   c3eaca32fe01baa9ea4fa1734535f40a
#
_cell.length_a   1.000
_cell.length_b   1.000
_cell.length_c   1.000
_cell.angle_alpha   90.00
_cell.angle_beta   90.00
_cell.angle_gamma   90.00
#
_symmetry.space_group_name_H-M   'P 1'
#
loop_
_entity.id
_entity.type
_entity.pdbx_description
1 polymer ?
#
loop_
_entity_poly.entity_id
_entity_poly.type
_entity_poly.pdbx_seq_one_letter_code
_entity_poly.pdbx_strand_id
1 'polypeptide(L)'
;PITQGNRNPLLYKNIGADGIKTGYLAVERYSLASSIERKGRRLIAVGSGFETKSSRSRESTKLLTYGLTNYDLVEVNRSDKAIDKVNVWLGKEKNVNVYVNEDIYKTIKKAKKKLLKVTVKYDGPVEAPIKKDQKIATLRVVYDQELVGEYDLLSSKEIKKVNFLTRLIKSINYLIW
;
A
#
# COMPACT_ATOMS: atom_id res chain seq x y z
N PRO A 1 -10.51 44.96 -13.79
CA PRO A 1 -10.12 43.62 -13.48
C PRO A 1 -8.95 43.17 -14.38
N ILE A 2 -7.89 42.58 -13.78
CA ILE A 2 -6.76 42.04 -14.55
C ILE A 2 -7.03 40.55 -14.74
N THR A 3 -7.15 40.12 -15.98
CA THR A 3 -7.30 38.71 -16.33
C THR A 3 -5.92 38.14 -16.71
N GLN A 4 -5.45 37.14 -15.98
CA GLN A 4 -4.17 36.48 -16.24
C GLN A 4 -4.35 34.96 -16.32
N GLY A 5 -3.85 34.35 -17.39
CA GLY A 5 -3.84 32.91 -17.53
C GLY A 5 -2.92 32.21 -16.51
N ASN A 6 -3.25 30.96 -16.12
CA ASN A 6 -2.40 30.18 -15.27
C ASN A 6 -1.03 29.91 -15.94
N ARG A 7 0.06 30.08 -15.20
CA ARG A 7 1.43 29.93 -15.72
C ARG A 7 1.90 28.47 -15.79
N ASN A 8 1.13 27.51 -15.27
CA ASN A 8 1.44 26.09 -15.37
C ASN A 8 1.11 25.59 -16.79
N PRO A 9 2.11 25.26 -17.62
CA PRO A 9 1.89 24.88 -19.01
C PRO A 9 1.21 23.51 -19.16
N LEU A 10 1.21 22.67 -18.12
CA LEU A 10 0.65 21.32 -18.19
C LEU A 10 -0.87 21.31 -18.16
N LEU A 11 -1.50 22.34 -17.59
CA LEU A 11 -2.96 22.51 -17.58
C LEU A 11 -3.56 22.58 -19.00
N TYR A 12 -2.77 23.03 -19.98
CA TYR A 12 -3.20 23.21 -21.37
C TYR A 12 -2.85 22.00 -22.27
N LYS A 13 -2.30 20.90 -21.72
CA LYS A 13 -1.83 19.73 -22.48
C LYS A 13 -2.80 18.56 -22.53
N ASN A 14 -3.95 18.67 -21.89
CA ASN A 14 -4.95 17.59 -21.80
C ASN A 14 -4.36 16.24 -21.29
N ILE A 15 -3.45 16.31 -20.33
CA ILE A 15 -2.80 15.12 -19.72
C ILE A 15 -3.38 14.74 -18.36
N GLY A 16 -4.45 15.42 -17.93
CA GLY A 16 -5.05 15.27 -16.60
C GLY A 16 -4.33 16.11 -15.53
N ALA A 17 -3.60 17.15 -15.93
CA ALA A 17 -2.94 18.05 -14.99
C ALA A 17 -3.96 18.95 -14.30
N ASP A 18 -3.84 19.08 -12.96
CA ASP A 18 -4.73 19.87 -12.10
C ASP A 18 -3.98 20.82 -11.15
N GLY A 19 -2.66 20.88 -11.20
CA GLY A 19 -1.85 21.77 -10.36
C GLY A 19 -0.35 21.60 -10.63
N ILE A 20 0.55 22.21 -9.87
CA ILE A 20 0.30 22.89 -8.59
C ILE A 20 0.80 24.34 -8.69
N LYS A 21 2.15 24.53 -8.86
CA LYS A 21 2.77 25.86 -8.81
C LYS A 21 4.01 25.95 -9.70
N THR A 22 4.15 27.05 -10.40
CA THR A 22 5.38 27.43 -11.09
C THR A 22 6.24 28.33 -10.23
N GLY A 23 7.56 28.23 -10.35
CA GLY A 23 8.52 29.13 -9.76
C GLY A 23 9.51 29.68 -10.79
N TYR A 24 10.14 30.79 -10.44
CA TYR A 24 11.28 31.36 -11.14
C TYR A 24 12.13 32.18 -10.18
N LEU A 25 13.41 31.91 -10.15
CA LEU A 25 14.43 32.72 -9.51
C LEU A 25 15.58 32.92 -10.51
N ALA A 26 16.21 34.07 -10.50
CA ALA A 26 17.29 34.36 -11.44
C ALA A 26 18.46 33.36 -11.35
N VAL A 27 18.77 32.88 -10.16
CA VAL A 27 19.82 31.86 -9.89
C VAL A 27 19.34 30.46 -10.23
N GLU A 28 18.11 30.09 -9.76
CA GLU A 28 17.54 28.72 -9.86
C GLU A 28 16.77 28.50 -11.17
N ARG A 29 16.59 29.55 -11.98
CA ARG A 29 15.82 29.53 -13.22
C ARG A 29 14.36 29.08 -13.02
N TYR A 30 13.82 28.28 -13.93
CA TYR A 30 12.43 27.86 -13.91
C TYR A 30 12.21 26.60 -13.06
N SER A 31 11.14 26.56 -12.29
CA SER A 31 10.72 25.41 -11.51
C SER A 31 9.24 25.12 -11.68
N LEU A 32 8.84 23.88 -11.41
CA LEU A 32 7.45 23.43 -11.45
C LEU A 32 7.22 22.31 -10.45
N ALA A 33 6.28 22.52 -9.54
CA ALA A 33 5.57 21.46 -8.88
C ALA A 33 4.30 21.19 -9.67
N SER A 34 4.12 19.96 -10.14
CA SER A 34 3.02 19.56 -11.01
C SER A 34 2.31 18.33 -10.47
N SER A 35 1.01 18.26 -10.70
CA SER A 35 0.15 17.14 -10.33
C SER A 35 -0.68 16.72 -11.53
N ILE A 36 -0.86 15.42 -11.69
CA ILE A 36 -1.80 14.82 -12.63
C ILE A 36 -2.59 13.73 -11.93
N GLU A 37 -3.86 13.59 -12.32
CA GLU A 37 -4.69 12.49 -11.87
C GLU A 37 -5.26 11.71 -13.06
N ARG A 38 -5.07 10.39 -13.05
CA ARG A 38 -5.60 9.50 -14.07
C ARG A 38 -6.06 8.18 -13.44
N LYS A 39 -7.30 7.79 -13.72
CA LYS A 39 -7.90 6.51 -13.26
C LYS A 39 -7.76 6.31 -11.74
N GLY A 40 -8.04 7.36 -10.95
CA GLY A 40 -7.93 7.33 -9.50
C GLY A 40 -6.50 7.32 -8.95
N ARG A 41 -5.48 7.48 -9.81
CA ARG A 41 -4.08 7.56 -9.40
C ARG A 41 -3.55 8.98 -9.61
N ARG A 42 -3.06 9.58 -8.53
CA ARG A 42 -2.38 10.86 -8.54
C ARG A 42 -0.87 10.69 -8.60
N LEU A 43 -0.22 11.48 -9.45
CA LEU A 43 1.23 11.63 -9.48
C LEU A 43 1.60 13.10 -9.27
N ILE A 44 2.62 13.32 -8.46
CA ILE A 44 3.21 14.63 -8.22
C ILE A 44 4.66 14.58 -8.67
N ALA A 45 5.06 15.58 -9.46
CA ALA A 45 6.44 15.75 -9.87
C ALA A 45 6.91 17.17 -9.56
N VAL A 46 8.11 17.28 -8.98
CA VAL A 46 8.76 18.54 -8.67
C VAL A 46 10.08 18.59 -9.40
N GLY A 47 10.30 19.67 -10.13
CA GLY A 47 11.55 19.93 -10.85
C GLY A 47 11.96 21.39 -10.72
N SER A 48 13.27 21.63 -10.66
CA SER A 48 13.90 22.95 -10.59
C SER A 48 15.09 23.04 -11.56
N GLY A 49 15.60 24.25 -11.77
CA GLY A 49 16.77 24.46 -12.62
C GLY A 49 16.52 24.34 -14.13
N PHE A 50 15.29 24.38 -14.59
CA PHE A 50 14.99 24.35 -16.02
C PHE A 50 15.44 25.65 -16.67
N GLU A 51 16.23 25.56 -17.74
CA GLU A 51 16.79 26.73 -18.43
C GLU A 51 15.72 27.63 -19.06
N THR A 52 14.65 27.03 -19.57
CA THR A 52 13.57 27.74 -20.27
C THR A 52 12.18 27.30 -19.81
N LYS A 53 11.17 28.12 -20.07
CA LYS A 53 9.75 27.72 -19.89
C LYS A 53 9.38 26.50 -20.69
N SER A 54 9.97 26.35 -21.88
CA SER A 54 9.73 25.20 -22.78
C SER A 54 10.34 23.91 -22.21
N SER A 55 11.60 23.95 -21.76
CA SER A 55 12.25 22.79 -21.13
C SER A 55 11.52 22.38 -19.85
N ARG A 56 11.11 23.33 -19.02
CA ARG A 56 10.28 23.06 -17.83
C ARG A 56 9.01 22.27 -18.21
N SER A 57 8.27 22.73 -19.25
CA SER A 57 7.07 22.06 -19.72
C SER A 57 7.35 20.65 -20.25
N ARG A 58 8.39 20.50 -21.08
CA ARG A 58 8.74 19.24 -21.72
C ARG A 58 9.21 18.20 -20.72
N GLU A 59 10.17 18.57 -19.85
CA GLU A 59 10.77 17.60 -18.91
C GLU A 59 9.80 17.21 -17.81
N SER A 60 8.97 18.13 -17.29
CA SER A 60 7.92 17.79 -16.36
C SER A 60 6.87 16.85 -16.96
N THR A 61 6.50 17.06 -18.24
CA THR A 61 5.59 16.14 -18.94
C THR A 61 6.22 14.76 -19.11
N LYS A 62 7.51 14.67 -19.48
CA LYS A 62 8.20 13.39 -19.60
C LYS A 62 8.22 12.63 -18.28
N LEU A 63 8.56 13.30 -17.18
CA LEU A 63 8.63 12.67 -15.85
C LEU A 63 7.28 12.11 -15.42
N LEU A 64 6.21 12.89 -15.56
CA LEU A 64 4.86 12.45 -15.23
C LEU A 64 4.40 11.29 -16.13
N THR A 65 4.65 11.39 -17.44
CA THR A 65 4.34 10.32 -18.41
C THR A 65 5.12 9.04 -18.08
N TYR A 66 6.41 9.17 -17.74
CA TYR A 66 7.22 8.04 -17.30
C TYR A 66 6.60 7.34 -16.07
N GLY A 67 6.20 8.12 -15.05
CA GLY A 67 5.53 7.59 -13.87
C GLY A 67 4.21 6.87 -14.18
N LEU A 68 3.38 7.43 -15.06
CA LEU A 68 2.11 6.79 -15.47
C LEU A 68 2.33 5.53 -16.32
N THR A 69 3.33 5.54 -17.18
CA THR A 69 3.58 4.45 -18.12
C THR A 69 4.25 3.26 -17.45
N ASN A 70 5.25 3.51 -16.59
CA ASN A 70 6.14 2.47 -16.07
C ASN A 70 5.74 1.94 -14.70
N TYR A 71 4.88 2.64 -13.96
CA TYR A 71 4.48 2.23 -12.61
C TYR A 71 2.98 2.06 -12.50
N ASP A 72 2.56 1.13 -11.64
CA ASP A 72 1.18 0.95 -11.20
C ASP A 72 1.07 1.13 -9.68
N LEU A 73 -0.09 1.61 -9.25
CA LEU A 73 -0.54 1.53 -7.88
C LEU A 73 -1.32 0.22 -7.71
N VAL A 74 -0.76 -0.71 -6.96
CA VAL A 74 -1.39 -2.01 -6.71
C VAL A 74 -2.02 -1.99 -5.32
N GLU A 75 -3.30 -2.32 -5.26
CA GLU A 75 -4.01 -2.61 -4.02
C GLU A 75 -3.52 -3.98 -3.52
N VAL A 76 -2.89 -3.98 -2.34
CA VAL A 76 -2.43 -5.20 -1.66
C VAL A 76 -3.55 -5.75 -0.78
N ASN A 77 -4.21 -4.86 -0.05
CA ASN A 77 -5.37 -5.18 0.77
C ASN A 77 -6.25 -3.96 1.04
N ARG A 78 -7.51 -4.23 1.39
CA ARG A 78 -8.46 -3.24 1.92
C ARG A 78 -8.82 -3.59 3.34
N SER A 79 -8.97 -2.56 4.16
CA SER A 79 -9.30 -2.65 5.59
C SER A 79 -10.63 -3.37 5.88
N ASP A 80 -11.55 -3.39 4.92
CA ASP A 80 -12.85 -4.05 5.02
C ASP A 80 -12.83 -5.56 4.70
N LYS A 81 -11.65 -6.12 4.31
CA LYS A 81 -11.52 -7.52 3.88
C LYS A 81 -10.64 -8.33 4.79
N ALA A 82 -11.09 -9.57 5.06
CA ALA A 82 -10.22 -10.57 5.64
C ALA A 82 -9.14 -10.98 4.63
N ILE A 83 -7.91 -11.11 5.11
CA ILE A 83 -6.75 -11.48 4.28
C ILE A 83 -6.59 -12.99 4.21
N ASP A 84 -6.69 -13.66 5.38
CA ASP A 84 -6.43 -15.09 5.51
C ASP A 84 -7.08 -15.65 6.79
N LYS A 85 -6.89 -16.95 7.03
CA LYS A 85 -7.29 -17.65 8.23
C LYS A 85 -6.08 -18.18 8.96
N VAL A 86 -5.99 -17.90 10.24
CA VAL A 86 -4.94 -18.38 11.15
C VAL A 86 -5.47 -19.55 11.97
N ASN A 87 -4.69 -20.64 12.07
CA ASN A 87 -5.05 -21.81 12.85
C ASN A 87 -4.97 -21.52 14.35
N VAL A 88 -5.98 -21.96 15.09
CA VAL A 88 -6.11 -21.75 16.53
C VAL A 88 -6.01 -23.08 17.27
N TRP A 89 -5.14 -23.11 18.29
CA TRP A 89 -4.99 -24.23 19.20
C TRP A 89 -5.77 -24.02 20.49
N LEU A 90 -6.39 -25.07 21.00
CA LEU A 90 -7.22 -25.07 22.21
C LEU A 90 -8.38 -24.07 22.20
N GLY A 91 -8.74 -23.54 21.04
CA GLY A 91 -9.90 -22.68 20.87
C GLY A 91 -11.21 -23.48 20.62
N LYS A 92 -12.34 -22.84 20.93
CA LYS A 92 -13.67 -23.35 20.53
C LYS A 92 -13.82 -23.43 19.01
N GLU A 93 -13.09 -22.60 18.28
CA GLU A 93 -12.98 -22.62 16.83
C GLU A 93 -11.57 -23.00 16.40
N LYS A 94 -11.44 -23.73 15.27
CA LYS A 94 -10.16 -24.22 14.77
C LYS A 94 -9.32 -23.16 14.05
N ASN A 95 -9.97 -22.09 13.58
CA ASN A 95 -9.32 -20.99 12.89
C ASN A 95 -10.06 -19.68 13.11
N VAL A 96 -9.39 -18.57 12.82
CA VAL A 96 -9.93 -17.22 12.90
C VAL A 96 -9.46 -16.40 11.71
N ASN A 97 -10.34 -15.60 11.13
CA ASN A 97 -9.98 -14.66 10.07
C ASN A 97 -9.10 -13.55 10.64
N VAL A 98 -8.13 -13.13 9.86
CA VAL A 98 -7.26 -11.99 10.18
C VAL A 98 -7.42 -10.88 9.14
N TYR A 99 -7.26 -9.65 9.57
CA TYR A 99 -7.41 -8.45 8.77
C TYR A 99 -6.37 -7.39 9.16
N VAL A 100 -6.19 -6.40 8.31
CA VAL A 100 -5.46 -5.16 8.58
C VAL A 100 -6.47 -4.02 8.67
N ASN A 101 -6.28 -3.08 9.60
CA ASN A 101 -7.19 -1.96 9.83
C ASN A 101 -6.95 -0.75 8.90
N GLU A 102 -6.10 -0.91 7.89
CA GLU A 102 -5.79 0.13 6.90
C GLU A 102 -5.77 -0.42 5.48
N ASP A 103 -6.02 0.46 4.51
CA ASP A 103 -5.87 0.13 3.10
C ASP A 103 -4.39 0.15 2.72
N ILE A 104 -3.91 -0.92 2.09
CA ILE A 104 -2.51 -1.07 1.72
C ILE A 104 -2.37 -0.97 0.20
N TYR A 105 -1.66 0.06 -0.24
CA TYR A 105 -1.28 0.27 -1.63
C TYR A 105 0.23 0.30 -1.80
N LYS A 106 0.73 -0.25 -2.91
CA LYS A 106 2.15 -0.19 -3.28
C LYS A 106 2.33 0.29 -4.71
N THR A 107 3.21 1.26 -4.88
CA THR A 107 3.65 1.68 -6.22
C THR A 107 4.77 0.77 -6.70
N ILE A 108 4.55 0.06 -7.79
CA ILE A 108 5.51 -0.92 -8.33
C ILE A 108 5.73 -0.70 -9.83
N LYS A 109 6.88 -1.12 -10.34
CA LYS A 109 7.15 -1.14 -11.80
C LYS A 109 6.26 -2.18 -12.48
N LYS A 110 5.54 -1.79 -13.53
CA LYS A 110 4.67 -2.70 -14.31
C LYS A 110 5.40 -3.95 -14.80
N ALA A 111 6.61 -3.78 -15.32
CA ALA A 111 7.43 -4.87 -15.83
C ALA A 111 7.81 -5.90 -14.75
N LYS A 112 7.84 -5.49 -13.47
CA LYS A 112 8.21 -6.33 -12.33
C LYS A 112 7.02 -6.71 -11.45
N LYS A 113 5.78 -6.54 -11.92
CA LYS A 113 4.56 -6.81 -11.13
C LYS A 113 4.51 -8.23 -10.56
N LYS A 114 5.01 -9.21 -11.29
CA LYS A 114 5.08 -10.61 -10.86
C LYS A 114 6.03 -10.87 -9.66
N LEU A 115 6.90 -9.91 -9.35
CA LEU A 115 7.84 -10.01 -8.22
C LEU A 115 7.24 -9.49 -6.90
N LEU A 116 5.99 -8.99 -6.93
CA LEU A 116 5.25 -8.67 -5.72
C LEU A 116 4.74 -9.96 -5.08
N LYS A 117 5.17 -10.22 -3.84
CA LYS A 117 4.73 -11.35 -3.02
C LYS A 117 4.13 -10.84 -1.73
N VAL A 118 2.99 -11.38 -1.37
CA VAL A 118 2.30 -11.09 -0.11
C VAL A 118 2.18 -12.39 0.66
N THR A 119 2.66 -12.41 1.90
CA THR A 119 2.68 -13.61 2.75
C THR A 119 2.19 -13.29 4.14
N VAL A 120 1.46 -14.22 4.75
CA VAL A 120 1.07 -14.17 6.15
C VAL A 120 2.06 -15.00 6.96
N LYS A 121 2.69 -14.38 7.96
CA LYS A 121 3.60 -15.02 8.89
C LYS A 121 3.00 -15.01 10.30
N TYR A 122 2.96 -16.18 10.96
CA TYR A 122 2.56 -16.31 12.35
C TYR A 122 3.24 -17.54 12.98
N ASP A 123 3.39 -17.49 14.28
CA ASP A 123 3.84 -18.64 15.07
C ASP A 123 2.61 -19.47 15.40
N GLY A 124 2.41 -20.53 14.63
CA GLY A 124 1.17 -21.28 14.69
C GLY A 124 1.33 -22.74 15.07
N PRO A 125 0.22 -23.31 15.55
CA PRO A 125 -1.11 -22.70 15.74
C PRO A 125 -1.17 -21.73 16.93
N VAL A 126 -1.92 -20.62 16.79
CA VAL A 126 -2.06 -19.59 17.84
C VAL A 126 -2.94 -20.10 18.97
N GLU A 127 -2.42 -20.05 20.19
CA GLU A 127 -3.15 -20.56 21.36
C GLU A 127 -4.29 -19.61 21.80
N ALA A 128 -5.48 -20.20 22.01
CA ALA A 128 -6.59 -19.49 22.63
C ALA A 128 -6.36 -19.25 24.14
N PRO A 129 -6.93 -18.21 24.78
CA PRO A 129 -7.95 -17.31 24.22
C PRO A 129 -7.31 -16.24 23.34
N ILE A 130 -8.03 -15.84 22.28
CA ILE A 130 -7.67 -14.74 21.40
C ILE A 130 -8.74 -13.66 21.58
N LYS A 131 -8.33 -12.42 21.82
CA LYS A 131 -9.26 -11.28 21.87
C LYS A 131 -9.57 -10.78 20.46
N LYS A 132 -10.72 -10.17 20.28
CA LYS A 132 -10.99 -9.40 19.07
C LYS A 132 -9.94 -8.30 18.94
N ASP A 133 -9.49 -8.03 17.71
CA ASP A 133 -8.49 -7.02 17.36
C ASP A 133 -7.09 -7.25 17.97
N GLN A 134 -6.85 -8.45 18.53
CA GLN A 134 -5.51 -8.85 18.97
C GLN A 134 -4.63 -9.14 17.77
N LYS A 135 -3.40 -8.63 17.76
CA LYS A 135 -2.37 -9.02 16.79
C LYS A 135 -2.02 -10.49 17.00
N ILE A 136 -2.17 -11.30 15.96
CA ILE A 136 -1.88 -12.74 15.98
C ILE A 136 -1.06 -13.22 14.77
N ALA A 137 -0.81 -12.35 13.81
CA ALA A 137 0.01 -12.63 12.63
C ALA A 137 0.60 -11.33 12.08
N THR A 138 1.44 -11.46 11.07
CA THR A 138 2.05 -10.33 10.35
C THR A 138 1.89 -10.55 8.85
N LEU A 139 1.40 -9.55 8.14
CA LEU A 139 1.40 -9.49 6.69
C LEU A 139 2.74 -8.94 6.22
N ARG A 140 3.45 -9.70 5.39
CA ARG A 140 4.70 -9.26 4.78
C ARG A 140 4.51 -9.03 3.30
N VAL A 141 4.89 -7.85 2.84
CA VAL A 141 4.86 -7.45 1.43
C VAL A 141 6.30 -7.34 0.95
N VAL A 142 6.68 -8.23 0.04
CA VAL A 142 8.01 -8.29 -0.56
C VAL A 142 7.91 -7.95 -2.03
N TYR A 143 8.75 -7.05 -2.51
CA TYR A 143 8.82 -6.67 -3.90
C TYR A 143 10.28 -6.66 -4.38
N ASP A 144 10.55 -7.40 -5.48
CA ASP A 144 11.89 -7.53 -6.08
C ASP A 144 12.96 -7.95 -5.04
N GLN A 145 12.59 -8.91 -4.15
CA GLN A 145 13.37 -9.46 -3.03
C GLN A 145 13.54 -8.50 -1.81
N GLU A 146 13.05 -7.28 -1.89
CA GLU A 146 13.09 -6.33 -0.78
C GLU A 146 11.79 -6.33 0.00
N LEU A 147 11.87 -6.24 1.32
CA LEU A 147 10.72 -6.07 2.20
C LEU A 147 10.23 -4.63 2.09
N VAL A 148 9.07 -4.43 1.47
CA VAL A 148 8.48 -3.09 1.25
C VAL A 148 7.34 -2.76 2.20
N GLY A 149 7.00 -3.65 3.11
CA GLY A 149 6.05 -3.41 4.18
C GLY A 149 5.80 -4.62 5.07
N GLU A 150 5.60 -4.35 6.35
CA GLU A 150 5.06 -5.30 7.33
C GLU A 150 3.88 -4.64 8.05
N TYR A 151 2.81 -5.40 8.24
CA TYR A 151 1.57 -4.92 8.83
C TYR A 151 1.04 -5.92 9.84
N ASP A 152 0.53 -5.43 10.95
CA ASP A 152 -0.07 -6.27 11.97
C ASP A 152 -1.39 -6.85 11.49
N LEU A 153 -1.52 -8.16 11.58
CA LEU A 153 -2.76 -8.87 11.30
C LEU A 153 -3.52 -9.12 12.60
N LEU A 154 -4.71 -8.56 12.65
CA LEU A 154 -5.59 -8.55 13.80
C LEU A 154 -6.66 -9.63 13.70
N SER A 155 -7.02 -10.23 14.83
CA SER A 155 -8.13 -11.19 14.90
C SER A 155 -9.47 -10.51 14.65
N SER A 156 -10.29 -11.05 13.74
CA SER A 156 -11.62 -10.50 13.42
C SER A 156 -12.65 -10.69 14.53
N LYS A 157 -12.39 -11.61 15.47
CA LYS A 157 -13.29 -11.93 16.58
C LYS A 157 -12.59 -12.52 17.77
N GLU A 158 -13.27 -12.55 18.90
CA GLU A 158 -12.82 -13.28 20.10
C GLU A 158 -12.93 -14.80 19.89
N ILE A 159 -11.89 -15.54 20.30
CA ILE A 159 -11.91 -17.02 20.38
C ILE A 159 -11.67 -17.44 21.84
N LYS A 160 -12.67 -18.08 22.44
CA LYS A 160 -12.58 -18.60 23.81
C LYS A 160 -11.90 -19.96 23.84
N LYS A 161 -11.21 -20.28 24.94
CA LYS A 161 -10.67 -21.63 25.16
C LYS A 161 -11.77 -22.68 25.23
N VAL A 162 -11.44 -23.90 24.83
CA VAL A 162 -12.26 -25.10 25.08
C VAL A 162 -12.27 -25.45 26.57
N ASN A 163 -13.24 -26.25 27.01
CA ASN A 163 -13.36 -26.75 28.38
C ASN A 163 -12.18 -27.64 28.75
N PHE A 164 -11.90 -27.76 30.04
CA PHE A 164 -10.73 -28.51 30.58
C PHE A 164 -10.62 -29.94 30.05
N LEU A 165 -11.71 -30.71 30.03
CA LEU A 165 -11.72 -32.09 29.52
C LEU A 165 -11.37 -32.16 28.03
N THR A 166 -11.93 -31.28 27.21
CA THR A 166 -11.63 -31.21 25.76
C THR A 166 -10.18 -30.78 25.52
N ARG A 167 -9.64 -29.92 26.40
CA ARG A 167 -8.25 -29.50 26.36
C ARG A 167 -7.30 -30.64 26.60
N LEU A 168 -7.57 -31.49 27.60
CA LEU A 168 -6.78 -32.66 27.91
C LEU A 168 -6.72 -33.64 26.72
N ILE A 169 -7.88 -33.97 26.15
CA ILE A 169 -7.99 -34.84 24.98
C ILE A 169 -7.22 -34.29 23.77
N LYS A 170 -7.36 -33.00 23.47
CA LYS A 170 -6.64 -32.36 22.36
C LYS A 170 -5.12 -32.34 22.57
N SER A 171 -4.66 -32.13 23.80
CA SER A 171 -3.22 -32.13 24.13
C SER A 171 -2.61 -33.52 24.01
N ILE A 172 -3.33 -34.57 24.43
CA ILE A 172 -2.89 -35.97 24.27
C ILE A 172 -2.81 -36.35 22.78
N ASN A 173 -3.83 -36.01 21.99
CA ASN A 173 -3.82 -36.27 20.55
C ASN A 173 -2.67 -35.54 19.82
N TYR A 174 -2.28 -34.36 20.25
CA TYR A 174 -1.15 -33.62 19.67
C TYR A 174 0.23 -34.24 20.02
N LEU A 175 0.33 -34.98 21.14
CA LEU A 175 1.56 -35.68 21.52
C LEU A 175 1.72 -37.05 20.81
N ILE A 176 0.66 -37.60 20.25
CA ILE A 176 0.64 -38.93 19.65
C ILE A 176 0.76 -38.87 18.13
N TRP A 177 0.48 -37.75 17.51
CA TRP A 177 0.55 -37.47 16.06
C TRP A 177 1.41 -36.25 15.76
#